data_6a58d75441ac6c45b6b87709c07acbee
#
_entry.id   6a58d75441ac6c45b6b87709c07acbee
#
_cell.length_a   1.000
_cell.length_b   1.000
_cell.length_c   1.000
_cell.angle_alpha   90.00
_cell.angle_beta   90.00
_cell.angle_gamma   90.00
#
_symmetry.space_group_name_H-M   'P 1'
#
loop_
_entity.id
_entity.type
_entity.pdbx_description
1 polymer ?
#
loop_
_entity_poly.entity_id
_entity_poly.type
_entity_poly.pdbx_seq_one_letter_code
_entity_poly.pdbx_strand_id
1 'polypeptide(L)'
;MWIFVLFVFSSSCKKEEVVNSNTPLIAKPPLIAQDRSTPMAFAASAGSLHNAGLEHLRTTFNFAQSFPSTRAFTDSALFRICTFFQATQSLNFSTGYQTFARDSLENVFVFQKCNTIPKILTYLSTVRSSSIITTNLTTAELNFIDSLSVFFSTNVSGLNKAQVCALAHSKSTALLSTFNQLNWPVGSGTLSRGALETLKSTSMYWANHDPSVFIGGSGTLTGSQGWTILAVDCWGYIGGWVGALIDDANSPGGVQPSGQDRRIQQGINAATLASGGRALGL
;
A
#
# COMPACT_ATOMS: atom_id res chain seq x y z
N MET A 1 10.25 -34.66 -38.22
CA MET A 1 11.57 -34.37 -37.62
C MET A 1 11.39 -33.17 -36.69
N TRP A 2 11.18 -33.44 -35.40
CA TRP A 2 10.91 -32.42 -34.37
C TRP A 2 12.22 -32.11 -33.67
N ILE A 3 12.65 -30.84 -33.72
CA ILE A 3 13.84 -30.35 -33.02
C ILE A 3 13.42 -29.86 -31.67
N PHE A 4 13.81 -30.58 -30.60
CA PHE A 4 13.71 -30.12 -29.22
C PHE A 4 14.88 -29.15 -28.96
N VAL A 5 14.55 -27.89 -28.69
CA VAL A 5 15.52 -26.91 -28.19
C VAL A 5 15.51 -26.97 -26.67
N LEU A 6 16.56 -27.55 -26.10
CA LEU A 6 16.83 -27.56 -24.66
C LEU A 6 17.37 -26.20 -24.26
N PHE A 7 16.58 -25.41 -23.51
CA PHE A 7 17.06 -24.23 -22.80
C PHE A 7 17.72 -24.66 -21.48
N VAL A 8 19.04 -24.57 -21.44
CA VAL A 8 19.85 -24.75 -20.24
C VAL A 8 19.81 -23.42 -19.48
N PHE A 9 19.07 -23.38 -18.36
CA PHE A 9 19.14 -22.25 -17.42
C PHE A 9 20.43 -22.39 -16.60
N SER A 10 21.44 -21.59 -16.93
CA SER A 10 22.59 -21.38 -16.07
C SER A 10 22.17 -20.51 -14.88
N SER A 11 21.97 -21.12 -13.71
CA SER A 11 21.82 -20.40 -12.44
C SER A 11 23.14 -19.74 -12.06
N SER A 12 23.25 -18.46 -12.32
CA SER A 12 24.33 -17.61 -11.82
C SER A 12 24.11 -17.38 -10.33
N CYS A 13 24.81 -18.13 -9.48
CA CYS A 13 24.99 -17.79 -8.08
C CYS A 13 25.70 -16.43 -7.98
N LYS A 14 24.98 -15.36 -7.66
CA LYS A 14 25.60 -14.12 -7.22
C LYS A 14 26.14 -14.32 -5.81
N LYS A 15 27.46 -14.11 -5.63
CA LYS A 15 28.12 -14.01 -4.34
C LYS A 15 27.39 -12.99 -3.48
N GLU A 16 27.01 -13.39 -2.26
CA GLU A 16 26.60 -12.46 -1.22
C GLU A 16 27.77 -11.50 -0.94
N GLU A 17 27.54 -10.22 -1.17
CA GLU A 17 28.42 -9.17 -0.64
C GLU A 17 28.27 -9.18 0.88
N VAL A 18 29.36 -9.47 1.57
CA VAL A 18 29.46 -9.32 3.03
C VAL A 18 29.30 -7.84 3.35
N VAL A 19 28.09 -7.45 3.77
CA VAL A 19 27.81 -6.12 4.27
C VAL A 19 28.53 -5.95 5.60
N ASN A 20 29.54 -5.09 5.58
CA ASN A 20 30.37 -4.75 6.73
C ASN A 20 29.50 -4.17 7.87
N SER A 21 29.36 -4.90 8.97
CA SER A 21 28.40 -4.69 10.06
C SER A 21 28.86 -3.63 11.08
N ASN A 22 29.25 -2.45 10.62
CA ASN A 22 29.47 -1.28 11.49
C ASN A 22 28.29 -0.29 11.42
N THR A 23 27.08 -0.79 11.19
CA THR A 23 25.89 0.03 11.34
C THR A 23 25.58 0.16 12.84
N PRO A 24 25.40 1.38 13.37
CA PRO A 24 25.01 1.55 14.76
C PRO A 24 23.72 0.75 15.02
N LEU A 25 23.66 0.03 16.15
CA LEU A 25 22.49 -0.68 16.61
C LEU A 25 21.33 0.32 16.67
N ILE A 26 20.54 0.39 15.59
CA ILE A 26 19.29 1.14 15.59
C ILE A 26 18.42 0.47 16.64
N ALA A 27 18.05 1.23 17.67
CA ALA A 27 17.17 0.74 18.73
C ALA A 27 15.96 0.05 18.09
N LYS A 28 15.67 -1.20 18.52
CA LYS A 28 14.53 -1.95 17.99
C LYS A 28 13.28 -1.07 18.10
N PRO A 29 12.60 -0.77 17.00
CA PRO A 29 11.40 0.07 17.06
C PRO A 29 10.42 -0.56 18.06
N PRO A 30 9.68 0.24 18.82
CA PRO A 30 8.71 -0.28 19.77
C PRO A 30 7.73 -1.18 19.03
N LEU A 31 7.44 -2.35 19.63
CA LEU A 31 6.40 -3.24 19.11
C LEU A 31 5.10 -2.44 19.08
N ILE A 32 4.55 -2.22 17.90
CA ILE A 32 3.23 -1.61 17.74
C ILE A 32 2.24 -2.70 18.13
N ALA A 33 1.67 -2.58 19.33
CA ALA A 33 0.64 -3.51 19.80
C ALA A 33 -0.53 -3.48 18.80
N GLN A 34 -0.84 -4.63 18.22
CA GLN A 34 -1.91 -4.75 17.22
C GLN A 34 -2.88 -5.82 17.66
N ASP A 35 -4.14 -5.46 17.59
CA ASP A 35 -5.20 -6.45 17.69
C ASP A 35 -5.32 -7.17 16.34
N ARG A 36 -4.89 -8.42 16.30
CA ARG A 36 -5.04 -9.36 15.18
C ARG A 36 -6.01 -10.47 15.50
N SER A 37 -6.79 -10.32 16.54
CA SER A 37 -7.79 -11.32 16.93
C SER A 37 -8.77 -11.62 15.79
N THR A 38 -8.98 -10.63 14.90
CA THR A 38 -9.82 -10.79 13.70
C THR A 38 -9.22 -10.02 12.52
N PRO A 39 -9.51 -10.43 11.25
CA PRO A 39 -9.12 -9.67 10.08
C PRO A 39 -9.63 -8.22 10.10
N MET A 40 -10.80 -7.97 10.68
CA MET A 40 -11.35 -6.61 10.82
C MET A 40 -10.53 -5.76 11.77
N ALA A 41 -10.09 -6.30 12.91
CA ALA A 41 -9.19 -5.61 13.84
C ALA A 41 -7.83 -5.32 13.18
N PHE A 42 -7.31 -6.25 12.39
CA PHE A 42 -6.10 -6.04 11.62
C PHE A 42 -6.28 -4.93 10.57
N ALA A 43 -7.38 -4.91 9.81
CA ALA A 43 -7.69 -3.85 8.87
C ALA A 43 -7.83 -2.47 9.56
N ALA A 44 -8.34 -2.45 10.80
CA ALA A 44 -8.42 -1.22 11.60
C ALA A 44 -7.04 -0.64 11.96
N SER A 45 -5.99 -1.44 11.97
CA SER A 45 -4.61 -0.98 12.21
C SER A 45 -3.86 -0.57 10.94
N ALA A 46 -4.47 -0.70 9.75
CA ALA A 46 -3.81 -0.49 8.47
C ALA A 46 -3.15 0.90 8.36
N GLY A 47 -3.84 1.93 8.79
CA GLY A 47 -3.32 3.30 8.71
C GLY A 47 -2.12 3.54 9.63
N SER A 48 -2.14 3.04 10.86
CA SER A 48 -1.01 3.18 11.79
C SER A 48 0.21 2.38 11.31
N LEU A 49 -0.01 1.21 10.72
CA LEU A 49 1.04 0.40 10.12
C LEU A 49 1.65 1.04 8.89
N HIS A 50 0.82 1.57 8.02
CA HIS A 50 1.26 2.35 6.87
C HIS A 50 2.21 3.49 7.31
N ASN A 51 1.80 4.30 8.27
CA ASN A 51 2.62 5.40 8.76
C ASN A 51 3.92 4.92 9.42
N ALA A 52 3.87 3.81 10.16
CA ALA A 52 5.07 3.20 10.75
C ALA A 52 6.04 2.68 9.67
N GLY A 53 5.51 2.07 8.61
CA GLY A 53 6.30 1.66 7.45
C GLY A 53 6.94 2.84 6.71
N LEU A 54 6.21 3.94 6.53
CA LEU A 54 6.75 5.18 5.97
C LEU A 54 7.88 5.75 6.82
N GLU A 55 7.69 5.82 8.13
CA GLU A 55 8.70 6.34 9.05
C GLU A 55 9.95 5.45 9.05
N HIS A 56 9.76 4.13 8.97
CA HIS A 56 10.88 3.21 8.82
C HIS A 56 11.63 3.43 7.50
N LEU A 57 10.93 3.58 6.37
CA LEU A 57 11.58 3.90 5.10
C LEU A 57 12.32 5.25 5.20
N ARG A 58 11.68 6.28 5.74
CA ARG A 58 12.28 7.60 5.90
C ARG A 58 13.61 7.56 6.64
N THR A 59 13.71 6.72 7.66
CA THR A 59 14.90 6.66 8.55
C THR A 59 15.96 5.67 8.10
N THR A 60 15.61 4.65 7.31
CA THR A 60 16.52 3.55 6.97
C THR A 60 16.83 3.40 5.49
N PHE A 61 16.00 3.99 4.61
CA PHE A 61 16.17 3.87 3.18
C PHE A 61 16.89 5.10 2.62
N ASN A 62 17.94 4.87 1.86
CA ASN A 62 18.67 5.97 1.22
C ASN A 62 17.97 6.38 -0.09
N PHE A 63 17.05 7.32 0.01
CA PHE A 63 16.31 7.83 -1.13
C PHE A 63 17.16 8.65 -2.11
N ALA A 64 18.32 9.16 -1.68
CA ALA A 64 19.26 9.84 -2.57
C ALA A 64 20.07 8.87 -3.45
N GLN A 65 19.97 7.56 -3.18
CA GLN A 65 20.63 6.55 -3.98
C GLN A 65 20.00 6.45 -5.37
N SER A 66 20.84 6.46 -6.41
CA SER A 66 20.39 6.17 -7.77
C SER A 66 20.03 4.69 -7.91
N PHE A 67 18.84 4.42 -8.43
CA PHE A 67 18.39 3.07 -8.78
C PHE A 67 18.40 2.89 -10.29
N PRO A 68 18.87 1.73 -10.80
CA PRO A 68 18.94 1.49 -12.25
C PRO A 68 17.55 1.36 -12.90
N SER A 69 16.50 1.13 -12.11
CA SER A 69 15.13 1.05 -12.58
C SER A 69 14.13 1.23 -11.44
N THR A 70 12.90 1.57 -11.78
CA THR A 70 11.77 1.59 -10.82
C THR A 70 11.61 0.24 -10.13
N ARG A 71 11.84 -0.86 -10.84
CA ARG A 71 11.80 -2.22 -10.26
C ARG A 71 12.85 -2.41 -9.18
N ALA A 72 14.10 -2.00 -9.41
CA ALA A 72 15.17 -2.09 -8.41
C ALA A 72 14.85 -1.25 -7.16
N PHE A 73 14.26 -0.07 -7.33
CA PHE A 73 13.75 0.74 -6.24
C PHE A 73 12.66 -0.01 -5.47
N THR A 74 11.64 -0.52 -6.18
CA THR A 74 10.51 -1.24 -5.57
C THR A 74 10.98 -2.46 -4.78
N ASP A 75 11.89 -3.27 -5.34
CA ASP A 75 12.45 -4.45 -4.68
C ASP A 75 13.18 -4.06 -3.38
N SER A 76 14.00 -3.02 -3.44
CA SER A 76 14.78 -2.55 -2.28
C SER A 76 13.87 -1.98 -1.18
N ALA A 77 12.88 -1.17 -1.55
CA ALA A 77 11.93 -0.58 -0.61
C ALA A 77 11.01 -1.65 0.00
N LEU A 78 10.49 -2.57 -0.83
CA LEU A 78 9.66 -3.68 -0.38
C LEU A 78 10.41 -4.62 0.58
N PHE A 79 11.67 -4.91 0.30
CA PHE A 79 12.51 -5.69 1.20
C PHE A 79 12.59 -5.04 2.59
N ARG A 80 12.82 -3.72 2.65
CA ARG A 80 12.87 -2.97 3.92
C ARG A 80 11.55 -3.00 4.66
N ILE A 81 10.44 -2.79 3.94
CA ILE A 81 9.08 -2.82 4.52
C ILE A 81 8.76 -4.22 5.07
N CYS A 82 9.02 -5.28 4.30
CA CYS A 82 8.77 -6.65 4.74
C CYS A 82 9.62 -7.02 5.96
N THR A 83 10.91 -6.67 5.96
CA THR A 83 11.81 -6.91 7.09
C THR A 83 11.33 -6.15 8.34
N PHE A 84 10.90 -4.90 8.19
CA PHE A 84 10.33 -4.12 9.29
C PHE A 84 9.09 -4.78 9.88
N PHE A 85 8.11 -5.15 9.06
CA PHE A 85 6.89 -5.78 9.55
C PHE A 85 7.14 -7.18 10.10
N GLN A 86 8.07 -7.94 9.54
CA GLN A 86 8.48 -9.24 10.08
C GLN A 86 9.06 -9.09 11.49
N ALA A 87 9.92 -8.11 11.69
CA ALA A 87 10.56 -7.86 12.98
C ALA A 87 9.61 -7.26 14.04
N THR A 88 8.68 -6.39 13.61
CA THR A 88 7.83 -5.63 14.54
C THR A 88 6.47 -6.27 14.77
N GLN A 89 5.98 -7.08 13.82
CA GLN A 89 4.64 -7.65 13.81
C GLN A 89 4.63 -9.17 13.99
N SER A 90 5.78 -9.80 14.13
CA SER A 90 5.92 -11.27 14.14
C SER A 90 5.27 -11.93 12.91
N LEU A 91 5.30 -11.24 11.77
CA LEU A 91 4.78 -11.75 10.52
C LEU A 91 5.80 -12.69 9.89
N ASN A 92 5.42 -13.94 9.71
CA ASN A 92 6.20 -14.86 8.90
C ASN A 92 5.83 -14.68 7.43
N PHE A 93 6.65 -13.94 6.71
CA PHE A 93 6.59 -13.95 5.24
C PHE A 93 7.28 -15.21 4.74
N SER A 94 6.57 -16.03 3.97
CA SER A 94 7.17 -17.18 3.32
C SER A 94 8.30 -16.74 2.37
N THR A 95 9.27 -17.61 2.16
CA THR A 95 10.26 -17.44 1.08
C THR A 95 9.50 -17.22 -0.23
N GLY A 96 9.74 -16.13 -0.91
CA GLY A 96 8.99 -15.76 -2.13
C GLY A 96 7.86 -14.76 -1.91
N TYR A 97 7.47 -14.47 -0.66
CA TYR A 97 6.45 -13.44 -0.41
C TYR A 97 6.83 -12.08 -1.01
N GLN A 98 8.10 -11.69 -0.95
CA GLN A 98 8.57 -10.43 -1.54
C GLN A 98 8.41 -10.41 -3.06
N THR A 99 8.73 -11.53 -3.72
CA THR A 99 8.52 -11.69 -5.18
C THR A 99 7.03 -11.62 -5.50
N PHE A 100 6.20 -12.35 -4.75
CA PHE A 100 4.76 -12.32 -4.88
C PHE A 100 4.21 -10.90 -4.66
N ALA A 101 4.60 -10.22 -3.58
CA ALA A 101 4.17 -8.87 -3.27
C ALA A 101 4.57 -7.88 -4.38
N ARG A 102 5.80 -7.99 -4.90
CA ARG A 102 6.26 -7.18 -6.02
C ARG A 102 5.44 -7.44 -7.29
N ASP A 103 5.28 -8.70 -7.68
CA ASP A 103 4.60 -9.07 -8.92
C ASP A 103 3.12 -8.65 -8.86
N SER A 104 2.46 -8.79 -7.70
CA SER A 104 1.11 -8.28 -7.47
C SER A 104 1.07 -6.75 -7.59
N LEU A 105 2.05 -6.04 -7.04
CA LEU A 105 2.15 -4.59 -7.13
C LEU A 105 2.45 -4.11 -8.57
N GLU A 106 3.32 -4.80 -9.30
CA GLU A 106 3.63 -4.48 -10.69
C GLU A 106 2.43 -4.71 -11.61
N ASN A 107 1.66 -5.77 -11.39
CA ASN A 107 0.49 -6.10 -12.20
C ASN A 107 -0.70 -5.19 -11.94
N VAL A 108 -0.94 -4.83 -10.69
CA VAL A 108 -2.09 -4.03 -10.26
C VAL A 108 -1.71 -2.56 -10.08
N PHE A 109 -0.50 -2.31 -9.65
CA PHE A 109 0.02 -1.02 -9.25
C PHE A 109 1.30 -0.70 -10.03
N VAL A 110 1.17 -0.42 -11.30
CA VAL A 110 2.31 0.16 -12.02
C VAL A 110 2.45 1.59 -11.51
N PHE A 111 3.47 1.88 -10.70
CA PHE A 111 3.74 3.19 -10.09
C PHE A 111 3.54 4.36 -11.05
N GLN A 112 3.93 4.20 -12.29
CA GLN A 112 3.74 5.20 -13.34
C GLN A 112 2.30 5.30 -13.85
N LYS A 113 1.44 4.30 -13.61
CA LYS A 113 0.06 4.31 -14.16
C LYS A 113 -0.94 4.97 -13.24
N CYS A 114 -0.71 5.00 -11.93
CA CYS A 114 -1.64 5.56 -10.94
C CYS A 114 -1.07 6.73 -10.14
N ASN A 115 -0.20 7.54 -10.74
CA ASN A 115 0.47 8.67 -10.10
C ASN A 115 -0.29 10.00 -10.21
N THR A 116 -1.49 10.01 -10.79
CA THR A 116 -2.36 11.19 -10.90
C THR A 116 -3.79 10.83 -10.56
N ILE A 117 -4.57 11.80 -10.06
CA ILE A 117 -5.98 11.59 -9.72
C ILE A 117 -6.78 10.96 -10.87
N PRO A 118 -6.74 11.46 -12.12
CA PRO A 118 -7.49 10.84 -13.22
C PRO A 118 -7.14 9.37 -13.44
N LYS A 119 -5.86 8.98 -13.33
CA LYS A 119 -5.44 7.59 -13.50
C LYS A 119 -5.94 6.72 -12.34
N ILE A 120 -5.91 7.23 -11.10
CA ILE A 120 -6.46 6.56 -9.93
C ILE A 120 -7.96 6.33 -10.12
N LEU A 121 -8.71 7.34 -10.53
CA LEU A 121 -10.16 7.22 -10.76
C LEU A 121 -10.47 6.22 -11.88
N THR A 122 -9.72 6.23 -12.97
CA THR A 122 -9.85 5.23 -14.05
C THR A 122 -9.66 3.82 -13.53
N TYR A 123 -8.63 3.61 -12.71
CA TYR A 123 -8.41 2.29 -12.14
C TYR A 123 -9.52 1.89 -11.15
N LEU A 124 -9.95 2.77 -10.25
CA LEU A 124 -11.06 2.49 -9.34
C LEU A 124 -12.32 2.05 -10.12
N SER A 125 -12.60 2.69 -11.24
CA SER A 125 -13.66 2.29 -12.15
C SER A 125 -13.43 0.88 -12.73
N THR A 126 -12.20 0.57 -13.14
CA THR A 126 -11.83 -0.77 -13.64
C THR A 126 -11.98 -1.83 -12.55
N VAL A 127 -11.50 -1.57 -11.34
CA VAL A 127 -11.69 -2.43 -10.17
C VAL A 127 -13.18 -2.65 -9.92
N ARG A 128 -13.94 -1.58 -9.89
CA ARG A 128 -15.39 -1.59 -9.62
C ARG A 128 -16.18 -2.45 -10.61
N SER A 129 -15.74 -2.53 -11.87
CA SER A 129 -16.40 -3.29 -12.94
C SER A 129 -15.87 -4.72 -13.13
N SER A 130 -14.78 -5.09 -12.45
CA SER A 130 -14.19 -6.43 -12.56
C SER A 130 -15.13 -7.50 -11.99
N SER A 131 -15.35 -8.61 -12.73
CA SER A 131 -16.16 -9.73 -12.29
C SER A 131 -15.62 -10.38 -11.02
N ILE A 132 -14.30 -10.51 -10.87
CA ILE A 132 -13.67 -11.04 -9.65
C ILE A 132 -14.06 -10.15 -8.46
N ILE A 133 -14.03 -8.85 -8.62
CA ILE A 133 -14.33 -7.89 -7.55
C ILE A 133 -15.82 -7.92 -7.20
N THR A 134 -16.71 -7.85 -8.19
CA THR A 134 -18.15 -7.82 -7.95
C THR A 134 -18.69 -9.13 -7.39
N THR A 135 -18.00 -10.25 -7.60
CA THR A 135 -18.35 -11.56 -7.03
C THR A 135 -17.89 -11.71 -5.58
N ASN A 136 -16.76 -11.09 -5.22
CA ASN A 136 -16.11 -11.31 -3.92
C ASN A 136 -16.28 -10.15 -2.92
N LEU A 137 -16.74 -8.98 -3.37
CA LEU A 137 -17.06 -7.86 -2.49
C LEU A 137 -18.57 -7.68 -2.32
N THR A 138 -18.97 -7.26 -1.14
CA THR A 138 -20.34 -6.87 -0.87
C THR A 138 -20.72 -5.57 -1.56
N THR A 139 -22.00 -5.34 -1.80
CA THR A 139 -22.49 -4.05 -2.32
C THR A 139 -22.04 -2.87 -1.43
N ALA A 140 -21.99 -3.06 -0.11
CA ALA A 140 -21.53 -2.03 0.81
C ALA A 140 -20.05 -1.68 0.57
N GLU A 141 -19.16 -2.66 0.38
CA GLU A 141 -17.74 -2.41 0.04
C GLU A 141 -17.60 -1.68 -1.31
N LEU A 142 -18.37 -2.08 -2.31
CA LEU A 142 -18.40 -1.41 -3.61
C LEU A 142 -18.84 0.05 -3.49
N ASN A 143 -19.85 0.34 -2.66
CA ASN A 143 -20.32 1.70 -2.38
C ASN A 143 -19.25 2.56 -1.67
N PHE A 144 -18.38 1.98 -0.84
CA PHE A 144 -17.25 2.70 -0.27
C PHE A 144 -16.21 3.06 -1.32
N ILE A 145 -15.92 2.16 -2.27
CA ILE A 145 -15.03 2.46 -3.42
C ILE A 145 -15.62 3.62 -4.24
N ASP A 146 -16.91 3.58 -4.54
CA ASP A 146 -17.62 4.63 -5.27
C ASP A 146 -17.55 5.97 -4.50
N SER A 147 -17.75 5.94 -3.18
CA SER A 147 -17.65 7.13 -2.32
C SER A 147 -16.25 7.74 -2.30
N LEU A 148 -15.19 6.91 -2.30
CA LEU A 148 -13.81 7.36 -2.41
C LEU A 148 -13.51 7.93 -3.80
N SER A 149 -14.04 7.33 -4.86
CA SER A 149 -13.91 7.84 -6.22
C SER A 149 -14.53 9.23 -6.37
N VAL A 150 -15.75 9.41 -5.86
CA VAL A 150 -16.42 10.73 -5.83
C VAL A 150 -15.62 11.73 -4.99
N PHE A 151 -15.13 11.31 -3.84
CA PHE A 151 -14.33 12.17 -2.95
C PHE A 151 -13.05 12.66 -3.64
N PHE A 152 -12.27 11.76 -4.24
CA PHE A 152 -11.03 12.15 -4.91
C PHE A 152 -11.24 12.91 -6.23
N SER A 153 -12.45 12.90 -6.80
CA SER A 153 -12.81 13.77 -7.92
C SER A 153 -13.10 15.21 -7.51
N THR A 154 -13.14 15.52 -6.21
CA THR A 154 -13.37 16.87 -5.70
C THR A 154 -12.28 17.83 -6.18
N ASN A 155 -12.70 19.00 -6.69
CA ASN A 155 -11.76 20.06 -7.04
C ASN A 155 -11.18 20.69 -5.77
N VAL A 156 -9.87 20.56 -5.62
CA VAL A 156 -9.09 21.12 -4.49
C VAL A 156 -8.22 22.31 -4.91
N SER A 157 -8.50 22.90 -6.08
CA SER A 157 -7.79 24.09 -6.55
C SER A 157 -7.94 25.23 -5.54
N GLY A 158 -6.82 25.87 -5.24
CA GLY A 158 -6.78 26.96 -4.24
C GLY A 158 -6.66 26.52 -2.79
N LEU A 159 -6.78 25.22 -2.48
CA LEU A 159 -6.51 24.72 -1.13
C LEU A 159 -5.01 24.54 -0.92
N ASN A 160 -4.55 24.77 0.33
CA ASN A 160 -3.20 24.44 0.73
C ASN A 160 -3.11 22.99 1.30
N LYS A 161 -1.89 22.50 1.58
CA LYS A 161 -1.65 21.16 2.11
C LYS A 161 -2.47 20.87 3.37
N ALA A 162 -2.47 21.78 4.34
CA ALA A 162 -3.18 21.57 5.61
C ALA A 162 -4.70 21.42 5.38
N GLN A 163 -5.27 22.21 4.47
CA GLN A 163 -6.70 22.18 4.13
C GLN A 163 -7.08 20.86 3.45
N VAL A 164 -6.27 20.37 2.50
CA VAL A 164 -6.56 19.06 1.85
C VAL A 164 -6.40 17.90 2.82
N CYS A 165 -5.44 17.95 3.73
CA CYS A 165 -5.28 16.96 4.78
C CYS A 165 -6.47 16.97 5.76
N ALA A 166 -6.93 18.15 6.18
CA ALA A 166 -8.11 18.28 7.03
C ALA A 166 -9.38 17.76 6.34
N LEU A 167 -9.55 18.06 5.04
CA LEU A 167 -10.66 17.56 4.23
C LEU A 167 -10.66 16.01 4.16
N ALA A 168 -9.52 15.41 3.90
CA ALA A 168 -9.38 13.95 3.84
C ALA A 168 -9.62 13.29 5.21
N HIS A 169 -9.11 13.89 6.28
CA HIS A 169 -9.33 13.42 7.64
C HIS A 169 -10.82 13.46 8.03
N SER A 170 -11.50 14.55 7.76
CA SER A 170 -12.93 14.70 8.02
C SER A 170 -13.76 13.68 7.23
N LYS A 171 -13.49 13.54 5.93
CA LYS A 171 -14.20 12.60 5.06
C LYS A 171 -14.00 11.15 5.49
N SER A 172 -12.76 10.74 5.75
CA SER A 172 -12.47 9.37 6.19
C SER A 172 -13.10 9.06 7.55
N THR A 173 -13.10 10.02 8.48
CA THR A 173 -13.77 9.88 9.79
C THR A 173 -15.30 9.73 9.63
N ALA A 174 -15.93 10.52 8.77
CA ALA A 174 -17.35 10.39 8.48
C ALA A 174 -17.71 9.04 7.84
N LEU A 175 -16.91 8.60 6.86
CA LEU A 175 -17.12 7.29 6.23
C LEU A 175 -16.86 6.13 7.20
N LEU A 176 -15.88 6.23 8.11
CA LEU A 176 -15.66 5.23 9.17
C LEU A 176 -16.84 5.19 10.16
N SER A 177 -17.45 6.33 10.47
CA SER A 177 -18.67 6.37 11.29
C SER A 177 -19.81 5.58 10.60
N THR A 178 -20.04 5.81 9.31
CA THR A 178 -21.01 5.04 8.52
C THR A 178 -20.64 3.57 8.47
N PHE A 179 -19.37 3.25 8.25
CA PHE A 179 -18.85 1.87 8.20
C PHE A 179 -19.17 1.12 9.50
N ASN A 180 -18.97 1.75 10.66
CA ASN A 180 -19.19 1.14 11.98
C ASN A 180 -20.67 0.90 12.30
N GLN A 181 -21.59 1.52 11.57
CA GLN A 181 -23.05 1.31 11.72
C GLN A 181 -23.56 0.13 10.88
N LEU A 182 -22.73 -0.42 9.99
CA LEU A 182 -23.12 -1.54 9.14
C LEU A 182 -22.84 -2.88 9.82
N ASN A 183 -23.74 -3.83 9.61
CA ASN A 183 -23.51 -5.22 9.99
C ASN A 183 -22.74 -5.92 8.87
N TRP A 184 -21.46 -6.11 9.07
CA TRP A 184 -20.60 -6.74 8.08
C TRP A 184 -20.70 -8.26 8.16
N PRO A 185 -20.96 -8.95 7.05
CA PRO A 185 -20.81 -10.42 6.99
C PRO A 185 -19.40 -10.84 7.39
N VAL A 186 -19.27 -12.01 7.99
CA VAL A 186 -17.97 -12.58 8.33
C VAL A 186 -17.09 -12.65 7.08
N GLY A 187 -15.90 -12.12 7.17
CA GLY A 187 -14.97 -12.12 6.05
C GLY A 187 -15.13 -10.96 5.06
N SER A 188 -16.00 -9.98 5.32
CA SER A 188 -16.17 -8.80 4.47
C SER A 188 -15.82 -7.51 5.21
N GLY A 189 -15.76 -6.39 4.47
CA GLY A 189 -15.51 -5.05 5.02
C GLY A 189 -14.03 -4.70 5.22
N THR A 190 -13.10 -5.66 5.16
CA THR A 190 -11.69 -5.42 5.46
C THR A 190 -11.01 -4.51 4.44
N LEU A 191 -11.41 -4.57 3.17
CA LEU A 191 -10.95 -3.65 2.14
C LEU A 191 -11.32 -2.21 2.48
N SER A 192 -12.60 -1.97 2.73
CA SER A 192 -13.13 -0.63 3.03
C SER A 192 -12.55 -0.09 4.34
N ARG A 193 -12.51 -0.93 5.39
CA ARG A 193 -11.93 -0.53 6.67
C ARG A 193 -10.48 -0.10 6.53
N GLY A 194 -9.65 -0.92 5.93
CA GLY A 194 -8.23 -0.62 5.80
C GLY A 194 -7.95 0.60 4.91
N ALA A 195 -8.68 0.78 3.81
CA ALA A 195 -8.56 1.95 2.95
C ALA A 195 -8.92 3.25 3.69
N LEU A 196 -10.00 3.24 4.46
CA LEU A 196 -10.45 4.40 5.24
C LEU A 196 -9.50 4.74 6.39
N GLU A 197 -8.99 3.73 7.11
CA GLU A 197 -7.99 3.93 8.16
C GLU A 197 -6.66 4.41 7.59
N THR A 198 -6.26 3.91 6.42
CA THR A 198 -5.09 4.42 5.71
C THR A 198 -5.29 5.90 5.35
N LEU A 199 -6.41 6.27 4.72
CA LEU A 199 -6.69 7.66 4.37
C LEU A 199 -6.73 8.59 5.59
N LYS A 200 -7.35 8.14 6.69
CA LYS A 200 -7.42 8.90 7.94
C LYS A 200 -6.03 9.13 8.54
N SER A 201 -5.23 8.08 8.66
CA SER A 201 -3.91 8.15 9.29
C SER A 201 -2.90 8.90 8.43
N THR A 202 -2.91 8.68 7.10
CA THR A 202 -2.03 9.37 6.17
C THR A 202 -2.32 10.87 6.10
N SER A 203 -3.60 11.27 6.23
CA SER A 203 -3.95 12.69 6.27
C SER A 203 -3.31 13.42 7.47
N MET A 204 -3.26 12.77 8.63
CA MET A 204 -2.55 13.31 9.80
C MET A 204 -1.04 13.28 9.63
N TYR A 205 -0.50 12.21 9.03
CA TYR A 205 0.94 12.09 8.78
C TYR A 205 1.42 13.21 7.87
N TRP A 206 0.82 13.39 6.69
CA TRP A 206 1.23 14.40 5.73
C TRP A 206 0.86 15.83 6.15
N ALA A 207 -0.08 16.03 7.06
CA ALA A 207 -0.29 17.35 7.68
C ALA A 207 0.95 17.81 8.46
N ASN A 208 1.70 16.89 9.07
CA ASN A 208 2.85 17.15 9.93
C ASN A 208 4.21 16.90 9.26
N HIS A 209 4.24 16.28 8.08
CA HIS A 209 5.47 15.96 7.35
C HIS A 209 5.40 16.50 5.92
N ASP A 210 6.56 16.80 5.36
CA ASP A 210 6.70 17.09 3.93
C ASP A 210 7.49 15.96 3.25
N PRO A 211 7.14 15.57 2.02
CA PRO A 211 7.90 14.55 1.27
C PRO A 211 9.37 14.90 1.08
N SER A 212 9.73 16.18 1.12
CA SER A 212 11.12 16.63 1.09
C SER A 212 11.99 16.00 2.17
N VAL A 213 11.40 15.55 3.30
CA VAL A 213 12.15 14.84 4.35
C VAL A 213 12.69 13.48 3.87
N PHE A 214 12.13 12.90 2.81
CA PHE A 214 12.62 11.65 2.21
C PHE A 214 13.82 11.86 1.30
N ILE A 215 13.94 13.02 0.66
CA ILE A 215 14.99 13.33 -0.31
C ILE A 215 15.97 14.40 0.18
N GLY A 216 15.87 14.80 1.45
CA GLY A 216 16.76 15.84 2.02
C GLY A 216 16.53 17.24 1.45
N GLY A 217 15.38 17.48 0.81
CA GLY A 217 14.99 18.77 0.23
C GLY A 217 14.24 19.66 1.22
N SER A 218 14.06 20.94 0.87
CA SER A 218 13.36 21.95 1.68
C SER A 218 12.03 22.41 1.07
N GLY A 219 11.48 21.65 0.13
CA GLY A 219 10.24 22.02 -0.56
C GLY A 219 8.98 21.72 0.26
N THR A 220 8.05 22.67 0.31
CA THR A 220 6.71 22.48 0.87
C THR A 220 5.76 21.99 -0.21
N LEU A 221 4.90 21.01 0.13
CA LEU A 221 3.86 20.54 -0.78
C LEU A 221 2.82 21.61 -1.06
N THR A 222 2.41 21.71 -2.32
CA THR A 222 1.17 22.39 -2.69
C THR A 222 -0.05 21.55 -2.27
N GLY A 223 -1.22 22.17 -2.21
CA GLY A 223 -2.46 21.42 -1.91
C GLY A 223 -2.74 20.32 -2.92
N SER A 224 -2.52 20.55 -4.22
CA SER A 224 -2.73 19.53 -5.26
C SER A 224 -1.76 18.35 -5.14
N GLN A 225 -0.51 18.59 -4.76
CA GLN A 225 0.48 17.54 -4.49
C GLN A 225 0.08 16.73 -3.25
N GLY A 226 -0.30 17.41 -2.16
CA GLY A 226 -0.82 16.76 -0.95
C GLY A 226 -2.05 15.91 -1.25
N TRP A 227 -2.99 16.43 -2.06
CA TRP A 227 -4.17 15.69 -2.48
C TRP A 227 -3.83 14.41 -3.25
N THR A 228 -2.87 14.51 -4.17
CA THR A 228 -2.43 13.36 -4.95
C THR A 228 -1.77 12.30 -4.05
N ILE A 229 -0.95 12.68 -3.08
CA ILE A 229 -0.32 11.74 -2.14
C ILE A 229 -1.40 11.01 -1.33
N LEU A 230 -2.37 11.72 -0.76
CA LEU A 230 -3.47 11.12 -0.01
C LEU A 230 -4.27 10.11 -0.85
N ALA A 231 -4.53 10.45 -2.11
CA ALA A 231 -5.19 9.55 -3.04
C ALA A 231 -4.34 8.32 -3.35
N VAL A 232 -3.04 8.50 -3.56
CA VAL A 232 -2.08 7.41 -3.83
C VAL A 232 -1.95 6.46 -2.64
N ASP A 233 -1.98 6.96 -1.41
CA ASP A 233 -1.89 6.13 -0.20
C ASP A 233 -3.14 5.26 -0.01
N CYS A 234 -4.32 5.91 -0.07
CA CYS A 234 -5.59 5.20 0.00
C CYS A 234 -5.75 4.18 -1.13
N TRP A 235 -5.41 4.62 -2.33
CA TRP A 235 -5.42 3.82 -3.54
C TRP A 235 -4.41 2.66 -3.48
N GLY A 236 -3.20 2.89 -2.98
CA GLY A 236 -2.19 1.85 -2.79
C GLY A 236 -2.71 0.70 -1.93
N TYR A 237 -3.44 1.02 -0.85
CA TYR A 237 -4.08 0.01 -0.04
C TYR A 237 -5.11 -0.81 -0.84
N ILE A 238 -6.01 -0.14 -1.55
CA ILE A 238 -7.03 -0.82 -2.38
C ILE A 238 -6.35 -1.70 -3.44
N GLY A 239 -5.37 -1.16 -4.16
CA GLY A 239 -4.66 -1.85 -5.23
C GLY A 239 -3.91 -3.09 -4.74
N GLY A 240 -3.20 -3.00 -3.63
CA GLY A 240 -2.50 -4.14 -3.04
C GLY A 240 -3.46 -5.23 -2.52
N TRP A 241 -4.54 -4.83 -1.85
CA TRP A 241 -5.56 -5.76 -1.38
C TRP A 241 -6.26 -6.47 -2.54
N VAL A 242 -6.66 -5.73 -3.58
CA VAL A 242 -7.30 -6.26 -4.80
C VAL A 242 -6.35 -7.17 -5.58
N GLY A 243 -5.07 -6.80 -5.70
CA GLY A 243 -4.06 -7.64 -6.32
C GLY A 243 -3.98 -9.01 -5.65
N ALA A 244 -3.92 -9.03 -4.32
CA ALA A 244 -3.90 -10.28 -3.57
C ALA A 244 -5.22 -11.07 -3.71
N LEU A 245 -6.38 -10.41 -3.85
CA LEU A 245 -7.65 -11.08 -4.13
C LEU A 245 -7.66 -11.74 -5.52
N ILE A 246 -7.13 -11.06 -6.53
CA ILE A 246 -7.03 -11.60 -7.89
C ILE A 246 -6.12 -12.82 -7.91
N ASP A 247 -5.00 -12.77 -7.21
CA ASP A 247 -4.08 -13.91 -7.08
C ASP A 247 -4.76 -15.09 -6.36
N ASP A 248 -5.53 -14.83 -5.29
CA ASP A 248 -6.33 -15.85 -4.61
C ASP A 248 -7.34 -16.49 -5.57
N ALA A 249 -8.06 -15.66 -6.34
CA ALA A 249 -9.08 -16.14 -7.28
C ALA A 249 -8.49 -17.03 -8.39
N ASN A 250 -7.26 -16.76 -8.80
CA ASN A 250 -6.54 -17.53 -9.83
C ASN A 250 -5.74 -18.73 -9.26
N SER A 251 -5.69 -18.88 -7.95
CA SER A 251 -4.97 -19.99 -7.29
C SER A 251 -5.83 -21.24 -7.16
N PRO A 252 -5.24 -22.45 -7.16
CA PRO A 252 -5.96 -23.65 -6.82
C PRO A 252 -6.60 -23.55 -5.42
N GLY A 253 -7.91 -23.62 -5.33
CA GLY A 253 -8.65 -23.42 -4.08
C GLY A 253 -9.41 -22.09 -4.01
N GLY A 254 -9.15 -21.16 -4.92
CA GLY A 254 -9.90 -19.90 -5.04
C GLY A 254 -9.77 -18.99 -3.83
N VAL A 255 -10.68 -18.02 -3.73
CA VAL A 255 -10.69 -17.04 -2.63
C VAL A 255 -11.13 -17.69 -1.32
N GLN A 256 -10.23 -17.73 -0.34
CA GLN A 256 -10.48 -18.29 0.98
C GLN A 256 -10.57 -17.19 2.04
N PRO A 257 -11.43 -17.34 3.08
CA PRO A 257 -11.48 -16.42 4.22
C PRO A 257 -10.14 -16.29 4.95
N SER A 258 -9.36 -17.38 5.03
CA SER A 258 -8.03 -17.40 5.63
C SER A 258 -6.99 -16.53 4.90
N GLY A 259 -7.25 -16.13 3.65
CA GLY A 259 -6.39 -15.23 2.89
C GLY A 259 -6.54 -13.74 3.25
N GLN A 260 -7.46 -13.37 4.13
CA GLN A 260 -7.73 -11.95 4.43
C GLN A 260 -6.54 -11.22 5.03
N ASP A 261 -5.84 -11.83 5.98
CA ASP A 261 -4.66 -11.20 6.59
C ASP A 261 -3.58 -10.91 5.56
N ARG A 262 -3.39 -11.81 4.58
CA ARG A 262 -2.48 -11.60 3.46
C ARG A 262 -2.93 -10.43 2.60
N ARG A 263 -4.22 -10.31 2.27
CA ARG A 263 -4.77 -9.21 1.48
C ARG A 263 -4.61 -7.87 2.20
N ILE A 264 -4.90 -7.82 3.51
CA ILE A 264 -4.70 -6.63 4.34
C ILE A 264 -3.22 -6.23 4.35
N GLN A 265 -2.31 -7.18 4.61
CA GLN A 265 -0.87 -6.89 4.64
C GLN A 265 -0.36 -6.40 3.28
N GLN A 266 -0.83 -6.99 2.18
CA GLN A 266 -0.48 -6.54 0.84
C GLN A 266 -0.98 -5.12 0.57
N GLY A 267 -2.17 -4.78 1.04
CA GLY A 267 -2.69 -3.41 1.00
C GLY A 267 -1.79 -2.43 1.75
N ILE A 268 -1.37 -2.77 2.96
CA ILE A 268 -0.47 -1.93 3.78
C ILE A 268 0.88 -1.73 3.07
N ASN A 269 1.48 -2.81 2.59
CA ASN A 269 2.76 -2.76 1.87
C ASN A 269 2.68 -1.88 0.63
N ALA A 270 1.61 -2.02 -0.15
CA ALA A 270 1.39 -1.25 -1.37
C ALA A 270 1.17 0.23 -1.08
N ALA A 271 0.38 0.57 -0.06
CA ALA A 271 0.19 1.94 0.37
C ALA A 271 1.53 2.59 0.78
N THR A 272 2.31 1.89 1.61
CA THR A 272 3.61 2.38 2.08
C THR A 272 4.59 2.62 0.93
N LEU A 273 4.65 1.69 -0.03
CA LEU A 273 5.50 1.84 -1.22
C LEU A 273 5.05 2.98 -2.13
N ALA A 274 3.73 3.11 -2.32
CA ALA A 274 3.15 4.15 -3.16
C ALA A 274 3.44 5.55 -2.62
N SER A 275 3.30 5.74 -1.31
CA SER A 275 3.71 6.96 -0.61
C SER A 275 5.18 7.28 -0.79
N GLY A 276 6.05 6.30 -0.53
CA GLY A 276 7.50 6.45 -0.68
C GLY A 276 7.89 6.81 -2.13
N GLY A 277 7.35 6.10 -3.11
CA GLY A 277 7.57 6.39 -4.53
C GLY A 277 7.09 7.79 -4.91
N ARG A 278 5.88 8.18 -4.48
CA ARG A 278 5.33 9.51 -4.77
C ARG A 278 6.12 10.64 -4.10
N ALA A 279 6.62 10.41 -2.88
CA ALA A 279 7.50 11.38 -2.21
C ALA A 279 8.79 11.65 -3.01
N LEU A 280 9.22 10.67 -3.83
CA LEU A 280 10.38 10.79 -4.72
C LEU A 280 10.05 11.36 -6.10
N GLY A 281 8.78 11.63 -6.41
CA GLY A 281 8.36 12.10 -7.72
C GLY A 281 8.29 11.00 -8.80
N LEU A 282 8.26 9.73 -8.39
CA LEU A 282 8.09 8.56 -9.26
C LEU A 282 6.63 8.36 -9.68
#